data_940bb2dfd603bf8eadb6a4e3ab15983d
#
_entry.id   940bb2dfd603bf8eadb6a4e3ab15983d
#
_cell.length_a   1.000
_cell.length_b   1.000
_cell.length_c   1.000
_cell.angle_alpha   90.00
_cell.angle_beta   90.00
_cell.angle_gamma   90.00
#
_symmetry.space_group_name_H-M   'P 1'
#
loop_
_entity.id
_entity.type
_entity.pdbx_description
1 polymer ?
#
loop_
_entity_poly.entity_id
_entity_poly.type
_entity_poly.pdbx_seq_one_letter_code
_entity_poly.pdbx_strand_id
1 'polypeptide(L)'
;MSQTHRLPNGGRVDRTKVLSFTFNGQQYKGYEGDSLAAALLANGVDVIGRSFKYSRPRGIYAAGAEEPNAVLQIGATEATQIPNVRATQQALYQGLVATSTNGWPNVNNDVMGILGKVGGKLMPPGFYYKTFMYPQSFWMTYEKYIRKAAGLGRSPTQNDPDTYDYMNHHCDVLIVGAGPAGLAAALAAARSGARVIIADEQEEFGGSLL
;
A
#
# COMPACT_ATOMS: atom_id res chain seq x y z
N MET A 1 -11.33 -11.91 17.39
CA MET A 1 -12.42 -11.15 16.77
C MET A 1 -12.91 -11.95 15.58
N SER A 2 -14.22 -12.06 15.40
CA SER A 2 -14.81 -12.73 14.23
C SER A 2 -14.65 -11.81 13.01
N GLN A 3 -14.18 -12.35 11.87
CA GLN A 3 -14.14 -11.63 10.60
C GLN A 3 -15.56 -11.55 10.00
N THR A 4 -16.37 -10.68 10.56
CA THR A 4 -17.83 -10.60 10.29
C THR A 4 -18.16 -10.23 8.85
N HIS A 5 -17.23 -9.62 8.13
CA HIS A 5 -17.42 -9.19 6.74
C HIS A 5 -16.79 -10.14 5.72
N ARG A 6 -16.36 -11.32 6.17
CA ARG A 6 -15.80 -12.33 5.28
C ARG A 6 -16.86 -13.35 4.86
N LEU A 7 -16.91 -13.64 3.58
CA LEU A 7 -17.72 -14.77 3.09
C LEU A 7 -17.16 -16.10 3.63
N PRO A 8 -18.04 -17.04 4.01
CA PRO A 8 -17.62 -18.32 4.59
C PRO A 8 -16.86 -19.20 3.61
N ASN A 9 -17.13 -19.05 2.32
CA ASN A 9 -16.57 -19.85 1.25
C ASN A 9 -16.05 -18.96 0.10
N GLY A 10 -15.21 -19.55 -0.76
CA GLY A 10 -14.65 -18.87 -1.93
C GLY A 10 -13.34 -18.14 -1.64
N GLY A 11 -12.75 -17.60 -2.69
CA GLY A 11 -11.43 -16.97 -2.67
C GLY A 11 -10.27 -17.99 -2.60
N ARG A 12 -9.06 -17.48 -2.68
CA ARG A 12 -7.82 -18.28 -2.71
C ARG A 12 -7.12 -18.36 -1.35
N VAL A 13 -7.79 -17.93 -0.29
CA VAL A 13 -7.22 -17.88 1.05
C VAL A 13 -7.19 -19.26 1.71
N ASP A 14 -6.09 -19.59 2.37
CA ASP A 14 -5.99 -20.79 3.22
C ASP A 14 -6.52 -20.48 4.62
N ARG A 15 -7.77 -20.86 4.88
CA ARG A 15 -8.44 -20.61 6.16
C ARG A 15 -7.90 -21.45 7.32
N THR A 16 -7.04 -22.42 7.04
CA THR A 16 -6.37 -23.21 8.09
C THR A 16 -5.17 -22.47 8.67
N LYS A 17 -4.61 -21.52 7.93
CA LYS A 17 -3.44 -20.75 8.31
C LYS A 17 -3.83 -19.32 8.69
N VAL A 18 -4.03 -19.11 9.98
CA VAL A 18 -4.39 -17.81 10.54
C VAL A 18 -3.14 -16.97 10.74
N LEU A 19 -3.13 -15.76 10.18
CA LEU A 19 -2.08 -14.77 10.35
C LEU A 19 -2.55 -13.63 11.25
N SER A 20 -1.66 -13.14 12.11
CA SER A 20 -1.91 -11.96 12.94
C SER A 20 -1.13 -10.78 12.40
N PHE A 21 -1.76 -9.62 12.33
CA PHE A 21 -1.16 -8.38 11.87
C PHE A 21 -1.65 -7.18 12.67
N THR A 22 -0.99 -6.05 12.53
CA THR A 22 -1.34 -4.81 13.24
C THR A 22 -1.66 -3.71 12.23
N PHE A 23 -2.76 -3.01 12.45
CA PHE A 23 -3.10 -1.80 11.69
C PHE A 23 -3.44 -0.66 12.65
N ASN A 24 -2.74 0.48 12.52
CA ASN A 24 -2.88 1.64 13.40
C ASN A 24 -2.80 1.29 14.91
N GLY A 25 -1.92 0.36 15.26
CA GLY A 25 -1.72 -0.09 16.64
C GLY A 25 -2.74 -1.11 17.15
N GLN A 26 -3.75 -1.47 16.37
CA GLN A 26 -4.73 -2.49 16.72
C GLN A 26 -4.41 -3.83 16.04
N GLN A 27 -4.50 -4.93 16.79
CA GLN A 27 -4.29 -6.27 16.26
C GLN A 27 -5.54 -6.81 15.54
N TYR A 28 -5.28 -7.44 14.40
CA TYR A 28 -6.27 -8.10 13.57
C TYR A 28 -5.78 -9.49 13.15
N LYS A 29 -6.69 -10.27 12.59
CA LYS A 29 -6.40 -11.59 12.02
C LYS A 29 -6.84 -11.64 10.56
N GLY A 30 -6.05 -12.33 9.76
CA GLY A 30 -6.35 -12.68 8.37
C GLY A 30 -5.92 -14.11 8.11
N TYR A 31 -5.85 -14.49 6.86
CA TYR A 31 -5.44 -15.82 6.42
C TYR A 31 -4.31 -15.73 5.41
N GLU A 32 -3.53 -16.79 5.29
CA GLU A 32 -2.55 -16.90 4.19
C GLU A 32 -3.27 -16.82 2.84
N GLY A 33 -2.73 -16.03 1.92
CA GLY A 33 -3.34 -15.69 0.64
C GLY A 33 -4.23 -14.44 0.66
N ASP A 34 -4.48 -13.82 1.82
CA ASP A 34 -5.09 -12.50 1.86
C ASP A 34 -4.11 -11.42 1.38
N SER A 35 -4.62 -10.42 0.69
CA SER A 35 -3.96 -9.12 0.67
C SER A 35 -4.25 -8.38 1.97
N LEU A 36 -3.41 -7.41 2.34
CA LEU A 36 -3.67 -6.54 3.49
C LEU A 36 -5.05 -5.86 3.38
N ALA A 37 -5.44 -5.43 2.19
CA ALA A 37 -6.75 -4.85 1.91
C ALA A 37 -7.90 -5.83 2.22
N ALA A 38 -7.80 -7.07 1.72
CA ALA A 38 -8.82 -8.10 1.95
C ALA A 38 -8.96 -8.41 3.44
N ALA A 39 -7.84 -8.53 4.16
CA ALA A 39 -7.84 -8.78 5.59
C ALA A 39 -8.46 -7.61 6.38
N LEU A 40 -8.17 -6.34 6.01
CA LEU A 40 -8.76 -5.17 6.66
C LEU A 40 -10.28 -5.12 6.46
N LEU A 41 -10.76 -5.29 5.22
CA LEU A 41 -12.19 -5.34 4.91
C LEU A 41 -12.90 -6.47 5.66
N ALA A 42 -12.30 -7.66 5.70
CA ALA A 42 -12.86 -8.80 6.43
C ALA A 42 -13.06 -8.52 7.92
N ASN A 43 -12.23 -7.67 8.51
CA ASN A 43 -12.33 -7.21 9.89
C ASN A 43 -13.19 -5.95 10.08
N GLY A 44 -13.84 -5.45 9.04
CA GLY A 44 -14.70 -4.26 9.10
C GLY A 44 -13.93 -2.93 9.17
N VAL A 45 -12.71 -2.90 8.67
CA VAL A 45 -11.92 -1.66 8.60
C VAL A 45 -12.20 -0.95 7.28
N ASP A 46 -13.12 0.02 7.30
CA ASP A 46 -13.58 0.72 6.11
C ASP A 46 -12.81 2.01 5.83
N VAL A 47 -12.20 2.62 6.85
CA VAL A 47 -11.47 3.88 6.72
C VAL A 47 -9.97 3.63 6.81
N ILE A 48 -9.29 3.81 5.69
CA ILE A 48 -7.85 3.58 5.55
C ILE A 48 -7.05 4.88 5.60
N GLY A 49 -7.65 5.97 5.13
CA GLY A 49 -7.01 7.28 5.09
C GLY A 49 -8.01 8.42 4.96
N ARG A 50 -7.48 9.62 4.76
CA ARG A 50 -8.28 10.84 4.60
C ARG A 50 -7.88 11.59 3.34
N SER A 51 -8.84 12.30 2.74
CA SER A 51 -8.54 13.16 1.59
C SER A 51 -7.80 14.42 2.04
N PHE A 52 -6.88 14.89 1.19
CA PHE A 52 -6.01 16.02 1.48
C PHE A 52 -6.77 17.31 1.85
N LYS A 53 -7.75 17.71 1.04
CA LYS A 53 -8.40 19.02 1.19
C LYS A 53 -9.52 19.05 2.21
N TYR A 54 -10.39 18.05 2.17
CA TYR A 54 -11.61 18.03 2.97
C TYR A 54 -11.62 16.97 4.07
N SER A 55 -10.51 16.24 4.23
CA SER A 55 -10.42 15.16 5.20
C SER A 55 -11.54 14.12 5.11
N ARG A 56 -12.07 13.90 3.91
CA ARG A 56 -13.12 12.90 3.67
C ARG A 56 -12.55 11.51 3.92
N PRO A 57 -13.30 10.61 4.58
CA PRO A 57 -12.85 9.24 4.77
C PRO A 57 -12.58 8.58 3.41
N ARG A 58 -11.49 7.84 3.34
CA ARG A 58 -11.04 7.08 2.19
C ARG A 58 -10.92 5.62 2.58
N GLY A 59 -11.58 4.75 1.84
CA GLY A 59 -11.51 3.31 1.98
C GLY A 59 -10.78 2.67 0.82
N ILE A 60 -10.95 1.35 0.68
CA ILE A 60 -10.46 0.55 -0.42
C ILE A 60 -11.49 0.64 -1.56
N TYR A 61 -11.02 1.03 -2.74
CA TYR A 61 -11.88 1.28 -3.89
C TYR A 61 -11.75 0.21 -4.99
N ALA A 62 -10.55 -0.33 -5.18
CA ALA A 62 -10.24 -1.31 -6.21
C ALA A 62 -9.59 -2.56 -5.61
N ALA A 63 -9.35 -3.58 -6.43
CA ALA A 63 -8.80 -4.85 -5.98
C ALA A 63 -7.29 -5.03 -6.27
N GLY A 64 -6.72 -4.23 -7.15
CA GLY A 64 -5.35 -4.41 -7.65
C GLY A 64 -4.50 -3.15 -7.62
N ALA A 65 -3.59 -3.06 -8.60
CA ALA A 65 -2.64 -1.96 -8.73
C ALA A 65 -3.29 -0.60 -9.02
N GLU A 66 -4.52 -0.59 -9.47
CA GLU A 66 -5.32 0.60 -9.76
C GLU A 66 -5.91 1.26 -8.50
N GLU A 67 -5.68 0.67 -7.30
CA GLU A 67 -6.18 1.23 -6.04
C GLU A 67 -5.61 2.63 -5.76
N PRO A 68 -6.46 3.67 -5.70
CA PRO A 68 -6.00 5.04 -5.55
C PRO A 68 -5.90 5.52 -4.09
N ASN A 69 -6.56 4.87 -3.14
CA ASN A 69 -6.79 5.41 -1.80
C ASN A 69 -6.07 4.64 -0.68
N ALA A 70 -5.96 3.31 -0.81
CA ALA A 70 -5.44 2.45 0.24
C ALA A 70 -3.91 2.36 0.20
N VAL A 71 -3.27 3.52 0.32
CA VAL A 71 -1.81 3.67 0.37
C VAL A 71 -1.39 3.81 1.83
N LEU A 72 -0.54 2.90 2.28
CA LEU A 72 -0.15 2.72 3.68
C LEU A 72 1.36 2.77 3.87
N GLN A 73 1.77 2.96 5.09
CA GLN A 73 3.13 2.73 5.57
C GLN A 73 3.20 1.34 6.17
N ILE A 74 4.18 0.54 5.77
CA ILE A 74 4.45 -0.79 6.32
C ILE A 74 5.76 -0.76 7.08
N GLY A 75 5.92 -1.65 8.04
CA GLY A 75 7.13 -1.85 8.84
C GLY A 75 6.98 -1.45 10.30
N ALA A 76 7.57 -2.25 11.17
CA ALA A 76 7.48 -2.08 12.62
C ALA A 76 8.48 -1.05 13.17
N THR A 77 9.60 -0.83 12.47
CA THR A 77 10.70 0.03 12.90
C THR A 77 11.08 1.03 11.81
N GLU A 78 11.83 2.08 12.18
CA GLU A 78 12.33 3.06 11.20
C GLU A 78 13.25 2.45 10.13
N ALA A 79 13.92 1.34 10.43
CA ALA A 79 14.78 0.65 9.49
C ALA A 79 14.00 -0.18 8.45
N THR A 80 12.84 -0.73 8.87
CA THR A 80 12.02 -1.64 8.05
C THR A 80 10.82 -0.96 7.41
N GLN A 81 10.74 0.37 7.49
CA GLN A 81 9.62 1.13 6.93
C GLN A 81 9.64 1.12 5.40
N ILE A 82 8.50 0.75 4.81
CA ILE A 82 8.26 0.86 3.36
C ILE A 82 7.10 1.84 3.16
N PRO A 83 7.35 3.00 2.57
CA PRO A 83 6.32 4.00 2.35
C PRO A 83 5.49 3.72 1.10
N ASN A 84 4.27 4.23 1.11
CA ASN A 84 3.39 4.30 -0.06
C ASN A 84 3.04 2.94 -0.68
N VAL A 85 2.90 1.91 0.16
CA VAL A 85 2.50 0.57 -0.27
C VAL A 85 0.99 0.51 -0.44
N ARG A 86 0.53 -0.01 -1.57
CA ARG A 86 -0.90 -0.27 -1.78
C ARG A 86 -1.32 -1.50 -1.02
N ALA A 87 -2.31 -1.37 -0.15
CA ALA A 87 -2.82 -2.48 0.65
C ALA A 87 -3.37 -3.63 -0.20
N THR A 88 -3.83 -3.35 -1.41
CA THR A 88 -4.33 -4.34 -2.36
C THR A 88 -3.25 -5.20 -3.00
N GLN A 89 -2.01 -4.70 -3.06
CA GLN A 89 -0.87 -5.41 -3.62
C GLN A 89 0.03 -6.04 -2.54
N GLN A 90 -0.17 -5.67 -1.29
CA GLN A 90 0.61 -6.22 -0.18
C GLN A 90 0.02 -7.55 0.27
N ALA A 91 0.77 -8.63 0.09
CA ALA A 91 0.44 -9.93 0.67
C ALA A 91 0.48 -9.86 2.20
N LEU A 92 -0.47 -10.52 2.85
CA LEU A 92 -0.51 -10.59 4.30
C LEU A 92 0.51 -11.62 4.80
N TYR A 93 1.33 -11.20 5.76
CA TYR A 93 2.25 -12.11 6.45
C TYR A 93 2.15 -11.98 7.96
N GLN A 94 2.65 -12.99 8.68
CA GLN A 94 2.62 -13.01 10.14
C GLN A 94 3.43 -11.85 10.73
N GLY A 95 2.77 -11.05 11.58
CA GLY A 95 3.41 -9.93 12.26
C GLY A 95 3.50 -8.64 11.44
N LEU A 96 2.87 -8.58 10.25
CA LEU A 96 2.82 -7.36 9.45
C LEU A 96 2.32 -6.18 10.29
N VAL A 97 3.03 -5.06 10.23
CA VAL A 97 2.64 -3.79 10.85
C VAL A 97 2.37 -2.78 9.77
N ALA A 98 1.16 -2.26 9.74
CA ALA A 98 0.75 -1.23 8.79
C ALA A 98 0.13 -0.03 9.50
N THR A 99 0.34 1.16 8.95
CA THR A 99 -0.22 2.40 9.47
C THR A 99 -0.74 3.29 8.36
N SER A 100 -1.83 3.99 8.66
CA SER A 100 -2.32 5.07 7.80
C SER A 100 -1.31 6.22 7.77
N THR A 101 -1.19 6.84 6.61
CA THR A 101 -0.19 7.89 6.38
C THR A 101 -0.70 9.30 6.69
N ASN A 102 -2.01 9.45 6.92
CA ASN A 102 -2.61 10.72 7.32
C ASN A 102 -3.76 10.51 8.33
N GLY A 103 -4.44 11.62 8.69
CA GLY A 103 -5.44 11.64 9.76
C GLY A 103 -4.81 11.92 11.11
N TRP A 104 -5.28 12.98 11.80
CA TRP A 104 -4.76 13.36 13.12
C TRP A 104 -5.93 13.66 14.09
N PRO A 105 -5.92 13.04 15.29
CA PRO A 105 -4.94 12.10 15.85
C PRO A 105 -4.97 10.70 15.23
N ASN A 106 -6.04 10.33 14.52
CA ASN A 106 -6.16 9.07 13.78
C ASN A 106 -7.16 9.21 12.63
N VAL A 107 -7.23 8.20 11.76
CA VAL A 107 -8.09 8.23 10.58
C VAL A 107 -9.59 8.23 10.90
N ASN A 108 -10.00 7.73 12.05
CA ASN A 108 -11.40 7.71 12.45
C ASN A 108 -11.84 9.07 13.00
N ASN A 109 -10.98 9.73 13.77
CA ASN A 109 -11.22 11.00 14.44
C ASN A 109 -10.22 12.06 13.96
N ASP A 110 -10.41 12.55 12.73
CA ASP A 110 -9.51 13.51 12.13
C ASP A 110 -9.96 14.96 12.37
N VAL A 111 -9.22 15.68 13.19
CA VAL A 111 -9.47 17.09 13.53
C VAL A 111 -9.26 18.01 12.32
N MET A 112 -8.40 17.59 11.36
CA MET A 112 -8.21 18.35 10.12
C MET A 112 -9.49 18.48 9.29
N GLY A 113 -10.46 17.58 9.49
CA GLY A 113 -11.78 17.66 8.90
C GLY A 113 -12.56 18.92 9.30
N ILE A 114 -12.34 19.45 10.50
CA ILE A 114 -12.94 20.70 10.96
C ILE A 114 -12.34 21.88 10.19
N LEU A 115 -11.01 21.89 10.05
CA LEU A 115 -10.31 22.92 9.27
C LEU A 115 -10.72 22.86 7.79
N GLY A 116 -10.97 21.67 7.24
CA GLY A 116 -11.48 21.50 5.88
C GLY A 116 -12.88 22.07 5.68
N LYS A 117 -13.76 21.97 6.67
CA LYS A 117 -15.12 22.55 6.62
C LYS A 117 -15.09 24.07 6.70
N VAL A 118 -14.27 24.63 7.57
CA VAL A 118 -14.15 26.09 7.75
C VAL A 118 -13.25 26.72 6.69
N GLY A 119 -12.11 26.10 6.41
CA GLY A 119 -11.10 26.61 5.47
C GLY A 119 -11.33 26.22 4.00
N GLY A 120 -12.32 25.38 3.70
CA GLY A 120 -12.56 24.90 2.33
C GLY A 120 -12.82 26.00 1.30
N LYS A 121 -13.42 27.12 1.73
CA LYS A 121 -13.63 28.33 0.91
C LYS A 121 -12.31 29.09 0.66
N LEU A 122 -11.33 28.98 1.56
CA LEU A 122 -10.02 29.63 1.46
C LEU A 122 -9.03 28.82 0.62
N MET A 123 -9.39 27.60 0.24
CA MET A 123 -8.56 26.71 -0.58
C MET A 123 -9.23 26.46 -1.95
N PRO A 124 -9.24 27.45 -2.86
CA PRO A 124 -9.82 27.28 -4.19
C PRO A 124 -9.03 26.23 -5.02
N PRO A 125 -9.56 25.76 -6.15
CA PRO A 125 -8.82 24.92 -7.07
C PRO A 125 -7.45 25.54 -7.40
N GLY A 126 -6.40 24.72 -7.35
CA GLY A 126 -5.03 25.19 -7.57
C GLY A 126 -4.41 25.94 -6.38
N PHE A 127 -5.02 25.91 -5.19
CA PHE A 127 -4.48 26.54 -3.97
C PHE A 127 -3.04 26.12 -3.67
N TYR A 128 -2.69 24.89 -3.99
CA TYR A 128 -1.34 24.35 -3.80
C TYR A 128 -0.28 25.22 -4.49
N TYR A 129 -0.50 25.59 -5.73
CA TYR A 129 0.42 26.43 -6.48
C TYR A 129 0.34 27.92 -6.13
N LYS A 130 -0.79 28.37 -5.63
CA LYS A 130 -1.03 29.81 -5.34
C LYS A 130 -0.65 30.18 -3.91
N THR A 131 -1.02 29.35 -2.94
CA THR A 131 -0.91 29.69 -1.50
C THR A 131 0.47 29.39 -0.93
N PHE A 132 1.09 28.28 -1.37
CA PHE A 132 2.34 27.79 -0.79
C PHE A 132 3.60 28.17 -1.60
N MET A 133 3.46 28.94 -2.66
CA MET A 133 4.60 29.37 -3.47
C MET A 133 5.25 30.68 -3.00
N TYR A 134 4.67 31.35 -2.04
CA TYR A 134 5.19 32.61 -1.51
C TYR A 134 5.28 32.60 0.02
N PRO A 135 6.42 33.03 0.60
CA PRO A 135 7.70 33.28 -0.08
C PRO A 135 8.38 31.96 -0.49
N GLN A 136 9.02 31.96 -1.67
CA GLN A 136 9.63 30.77 -2.26
C GLN A 136 10.70 30.11 -1.36
N SER A 137 11.38 30.91 -0.55
CA SER A 137 12.39 30.41 0.41
C SER A 137 11.82 29.45 1.46
N PHE A 138 10.52 29.49 1.73
CA PHE A 138 9.84 28.62 2.70
C PHE A 138 9.27 27.32 2.09
N TRP A 139 9.44 27.12 0.77
CA TRP A 139 8.89 25.94 0.09
C TRP A 139 9.27 24.63 0.77
N MET A 140 10.54 24.43 1.11
CA MET A 140 10.99 23.18 1.75
C MET A 140 10.39 22.96 3.15
N THR A 141 9.91 24.01 3.79
CA THR A 141 9.18 23.93 5.06
C THR A 141 7.73 23.54 4.80
N TYR A 142 7.08 24.21 3.87
CA TYR A 142 5.68 23.91 3.51
C TYR A 142 5.53 22.50 2.96
N GLU A 143 6.48 22.04 2.15
CA GLU A 143 6.49 20.72 1.53
C GLU A 143 6.32 19.59 2.56
N LYS A 144 7.00 19.66 3.69
CA LYS A 144 6.91 18.67 4.76
C LYS A 144 5.49 18.50 5.31
N TYR A 145 4.80 19.62 5.52
CA TYR A 145 3.42 19.61 6.01
C TYR A 145 2.43 19.15 4.93
N ILE A 146 2.65 19.58 3.70
CA ILE A 146 1.83 19.20 2.55
C ILE A 146 1.95 17.70 2.29
N ARG A 147 3.17 17.17 2.28
CA ARG A 147 3.44 15.74 2.12
C ARG A 147 2.69 14.91 3.18
N LYS A 148 2.80 15.31 4.44
CA LYS A 148 2.10 14.64 5.55
C LYS A 148 0.58 14.70 5.39
N ALA A 149 0.04 15.86 5.03
CA ALA A 149 -1.40 16.04 4.82
C ALA A 149 -1.90 15.28 3.59
N ALA A 150 -1.09 15.16 2.55
CA ALA A 150 -1.39 14.37 1.34
C ALA A 150 -1.40 12.86 1.59
N GLY A 151 -0.86 12.40 2.73
CA GLY A 151 -0.82 10.99 3.07
C GLY A 151 0.33 10.23 2.39
N LEU A 152 1.44 10.91 2.11
CA LEU A 152 2.67 10.27 1.67
C LEU A 152 3.45 9.76 2.88
N GLY A 153 3.91 8.50 2.79
CA GLY A 153 4.69 7.85 3.83
C GLY A 153 6.11 8.41 3.95
N ARG A 154 6.86 7.89 4.90
CA ARG A 154 8.25 8.28 5.18
C ARG A 154 9.19 7.16 4.78
N SER A 155 10.26 7.51 4.09
CA SER A 155 11.36 6.58 3.83
C SER A 155 12.08 6.22 5.12
N PRO A 156 12.71 5.04 5.20
CA PRO A 156 13.54 4.67 6.31
C PRO A 156 14.68 5.68 6.52
N THR A 157 15.02 5.94 7.78
CA THR A 157 16.11 6.84 8.18
C THR A 157 17.30 6.08 8.75
N GLN A 158 17.14 4.80 8.99
CA GLN A 158 18.17 3.89 9.46
C GLN A 158 18.58 2.93 8.34
N ASN A 159 19.76 2.34 8.49
CA ASN A 159 20.25 1.35 7.55
C ASN A 159 19.32 0.14 7.52
N ASP A 160 19.16 -0.42 6.34
CA ASP A 160 18.44 -1.65 6.12
C ASP A 160 19.11 -2.80 6.90
N PRO A 161 18.37 -3.50 7.79
CA PRO A 161 18.90 -4.62 8.55
C PRO A 161 18.99 -5.91 7.75
N ASP A 162 18.39 -5.96 6.57
CA ASP A 162 18.31 -7.16 5.75
C ASP A 162 19.66 -7.50 5.10
N THR A 163 19.89 -8.78 4.90
CA THR A 163 21.06 -9.30 4.20
C THR A 163 20.61 -9.81 2.84
N TYR A 164 21.31 -9.38 1.79
CA TYR A 164 20.97 -9.71 0.41
C TYR A 164 22.00 -10.66 -0.20
N ASP A 165 21.52 -11.68 -0.91
CA ASP A 165 22.34 -12.53 -1.73
C ASP A 165 22.56 -11.90 -3.10
N TYR A 166 23.80 -11.93 -3.57
CA TYR A 166 24.18 -11.44 -4.89
C TYR A 166 24.57 -12.62 -5.77
N MET A 167 23.74 -12.89 -6.78
CA MET A 167 23.95 -14.00 -7.71
C MET A 167 23.93 -13.52 -9.14
N ASN A 168 24.78 -14.13 -9.98
CA ASN A 168 24.78 -13.90 -11.42
C ASN A 168 24.07 -15.06 -12.12
N HIS A 169 23.05 -14.75 -12.87
CA HIS A 169 22.32 -15.70 -13.70
C HIS A 169 22.45 -15.32 -15.17
N HIS A 170 22.55 -16.35 -16.03
CA HIS A 170 22.61 -16.18 -17.46
C HIS A 170 21.35 -16.73 -18.13
N CYS A 171 20.78 -15.98 -19.03
CA CYS A 171 19.61 -16.38 -19.82
C CYS A 171 19.68 -15.76 -21.23
N ASP A 172 18.92 -16.35 -22.15
CA ASP A 172 18.75 -15.78 -23.48
C ASP A 172 17.66 -14.69 -23.46
N VAL A 173 16.66 -14.87 -22.58
CA VAL A 173 15.55 -13.93 -22.40
C VAL A 173 15.27 -13.75 -20.93
N LEU A 174 15.35 -12.51 -20.44
CA LEU A 174 14.88 -12.10 -19.11
C LEU A 174 13.53 -11.40 -19.25
N ILE A 175 12.53 -11.88 -18.51
CA ILE A 175 11.21 -11.27 -18.43
C ILE A 175 11.01 -10.73 -17.02
N VAL A 176 10.74 -9.45 -16.92
CA VAL A 176 10.45 -8.76 -15.67
C VAL A 176 8.95 -8.50 -15.59
N GLY A 177 8.33 -9.14 -14.59
CA GLY A 177 6.88 -9.17 -14.39
C GLY A 177 6.24 -10.47 -14.89
N ALA A 178 5.64 -11.23 -13.97
CA ALA A 178 4.98 -12.51 -14.24
C ALA A 178 3.43 -12.38 -14.29
N GLY A 179 2.93 -11.23 -14.69
CA GLY A 179 1.52 -11.06 -15.05
C GLY A 179 1.17 -11.74 -16.39
N PRO A 180 -0.08 -11.59 -16.89
CA PRO A 180 -0.54 -12.28 -18.11
C PRO A 180 0.39 -12.10 -19.30
N ALA A 181 0.87 -10.89 -19.54
CA ALA A 181 1.77 -10.57 -20.64
C ALA A 181 3.13 -11.25 -20.48
N GLY A 182 3.72 -11.18 -19.26
CA GLY A 182 5.01 -11.82 -18.97
C GLY A 182 4.94 -13.34 -19.10
N LEU A 183 3.88 -13.95 -18.60
CA LEU A 183 3.64 -15.41 -18.73
C LEU A 183 3.50 -15.82 -20.18
N ALA A 184 2.76 -15.05 -21.00
CA ALA A 184 2.63 -15.33 -22.43
C ALA A 184 3.97 -15.19 -23.17
N ALA A 185 4.75 -14.14 -22.85
CA ALA A 185 6.08 -13.93 -23.41
C ALA A 185 7.05 -15.05 -23.01
N ALA A 186 7.04 -15.46 -21.73
CA ALA A 186 7.86 -16.56 -21.25
C ALA A 186 7.57 -17.87 -21.97
N LEU A 187 6.28 -18.18 -22.14
CA LEU A 187 5.85 -19.37 -22.86
C LEU A 187 6.28 -19.34 -24.33
N ALA A 188 6.14 -18.20 -25.00
CA ALA A 188 6.56 -18.04 -26.39
C ALA A 188 8.09 -18.20 -26.54
N ALA A 189 8.87 -17.55 -25.67
CA ALA A 189 10.33 -17.65 -25.69
C ALA A 189 10.80 -19.08 -25.37
N ALA A 190 10.22 -19.72 -24.37
CA ALA A 190 10.60 -21.09 -23.99
C ALA A 190 10.31 -22.10 -25.10
N ARG A 191 9.21 -21.93 -25.85
CA ARG A 191 8.87 -22.77 -27.00
C ARG A 191 9.88 -22.68 -28.15
N SER A 192 10.64 -21.59 -28.25
CA SER A 192 11.73 -21.48 -29.23
C SER A 192 13.02 -22.16 -28.79
N GLY A 193 13.06 -22.76 -27.59
CA GLY A 193 14.25 -23.40 -27.02
C GLY A 193 15.16 -22.44 -26.27
N ALA A 194 14.77 -21.18 -26.11
CA ALA A 194 15.54 -20.20 -25.34
C ALA A 194 15.54 -20.52 -23.84
N ARG A 195 16.65 -20.24 -23.17
CA ARG A 195 16.73 -20.27 -21.72
C ARG A 195 16.09 -18.98 -21.16
N VAL A 196 14.93 -19.13 -20.55
CA VAL A 196 14.13 -18.02 -20.05
C VAL A 196 14.26 -17.91 -18.52
N ILE A 197 14.47 -16.68 -18.03
CA ILE A 197 14.27 -16.34 -16.63
C ILE A 197 13.08 -15.39 -16.57
N ILE A 198 12.16 -15.66 -15.65
CA ILE A 198 11.05 -14.77 -15.31
C ILE A 198 11.23 -14.33 -13.84
N ALA A 199 11.10 -13.04 -13.60
CA ALA A 199 11.21 -12.45 -12.26
C ALA A 199 9.99 -11.58 -11.98
N ASP A 200 9.47 -11.65 -10.75
CA ASP A 200 8.34 -10.84 -10.29
C ASP A 200 8.59 -10.40 -8.85
N GLU A 201 7.99 -9.30 -8.44
CA GLU A 201 8.04 -8.81 -7.07
C GLU A 201 7.02 -9.51 -6.15
N GLN A 202 6.04 -10.20 -6.72
CA GLN A 202 5.00 -10.92 -5.99
C GLN A 202 5.43 -12.36 -5.71
N GLU A 203 4.91 -12.91 -4.61
CA GLU A 203 5.18 -14.31 -4.21
C GLU A 203 4.59 -15.33 -5.20
N GLU A 204 3.49 -14.96 -5.88
CA GLU A 204 2.83 -15.81 -6.86
C GLU A 204 2.80 -15.14 -8.23
N PHE A 205 3.07 -15.95 -9.27
CA PHE A 205 2.92 -15.53 -10.65
C PHE A 205 1.45 -15.46 -11.05
N GLY A 206 1.12 -14.51 -11.91
CA GLY A 206 -0.24 -14.34 -12.44
C GLY A 206 -0.70 -12.89 -12.48
N GLY A 207 -0.26 -12.05 -11.57
CA GLY A 207 -0.64 -10.63 -11.52
C GLY A 207 -2.16 -10.47 -11.47
N SER A 208 -2.75 -9.74 -12.42
CA SER A 208 -4.20 -9.50 -12.49
C SER A 208 -5.06 -10.73 -12.80
N LEU A 209 -4.45 -11.90 -13.03
CA LEU A 209 -5.20 -13.17 -13.17
C LEU A 209 -5.53 -13.79 -11.81
N LEU A 210 -4.90 -13.35 -10.74
CA LEU A 210 -5.10 -13.83 -9.38
C LEU A 210 -6.27 -13.12 -8.73
#